data_ff3efecadbbb363f681b74045ba487f1
#
_entry.id   ff3efecadbbb363f681b74045ba487f1
#
_cell.length_a   1.000
_cell.length_b   1.000
_cell.length_c   1.000
_cell.angle_alpha   90.00
_cell.angle_beta   90.00
_cell.angle_gamma   90.00
#
_symmetry.space_group_name_H-M   'P 1'
#
loop_
_entity.id
_entity.type
_entity.pdbx_description
1 polymer ?
#
loop_
_entity_poly.entity_id
_entity_poly.type
_entity_poly.pdbx_seq_one_letter_code
_entity_poly.pdbx_strand_id
1 'polypeptide(L)'
;MGNWINTTVRYLQTRASRRDDRGQTAVEYLGTDAWYTEAMYRSSARLVKYLADKHGIPLDRQHILGHDTVPGTTTATIPGMHTDPGPYWDWRHYFELLGAPLKATGAKNSGTVTIRPDYDTHRPVFTGCETAGEPCAPHGSSAVRLYSDHDVNSPLIKDIGLGSTPTTGVNDLSSRVSTGQQYAVADRWGDWTAIWYLGQKAWFHNPAEKPTAVPAKATVITPREGLDSVPVYGRAYPEAAAYPEGVPAQTVSPLPYKVLAGQRYVTGGKVPGEYYYAVTFDPASHRVVRGEDQYYEIQFGHRVGFVRAADVTVAPS
;
A
#
# COMPACT_ATOMS: atom_id res chain seq x y z
N MET A 1 -4.82 14.71 -0.05
CA MET A 1 -5.42 14.26 1.24
C MET A 1 -4.80 12.99 1.82
N GLY A 2 -4.23 12.05 1.04
CA GLY A 2 -3.60 10.82 1.55
C GLY A 2 -2.46 11.00 2.57
N ASN A 3 -1.75 12.11 2.54
CA ASN A 3 -0.58 12.35 3.40
C ASN A 3 -0.83 12.51 4.91
N TRP A 4 -2.07 12.80 5.32
CA TRP A 4 -2.36 13.11 6.73
C TRP A 4 -2.41 11.87 7.63
N ILE A 5 -2.92 10.77 7.15
CA ILE A 5 -3.05 9.52 7.93
C ILE A 5 -1.70 8.83 8.05
N ASN A 6 -0.89 8.89 7.01
CA ASN A 6 0.49 8.39 7.03
C ASN A 6 1.33 9.11 8.11
N THR A 7 1.21 10.43 8.23
CA THR A 7 1.89 11.21 9.28
C THR A 7 1.46 10.78 10.69
N THR A 8 0.22 10.35 10.86
CA THR A 8 -0.30 9.89 12.16
C THR A 8 0.30 8.57 12.60
N VAL A 9 0.38 7.58 11.71
CA VAL A 9 1.03 6.29 12.00
C VAL A 9 2.50 6.51 12.33
N ARG A 10 3.22 7.30 11.53
CA ARG A 10 4.61 7.67 11.77
C ARG A 10 4.83 8.40 13.10
N TYR A 11 3.95 9.34 13.45
CA TYR A 11 4.03 10.07 14.72
C TYR A 11 3.89 9.14 15.92
N LEU A 12 2.99 8.19 15.87
CA LEU A 12 2.79 7.21 16.94
C LEU A 12 3.95 6.22 17.03
N GLN A 13 4.51 5.78 15.92
CA GLN A 13 5.74 4.98 15.89
C GLN A 13 6.94 5.74 16.47
N THR A 14 7.11 6.99 16.10
CA THR A 14 8.19 7.85 16.65
C THR A 14 8.03 8.07 18.16
N ARG A 15 6.79 8.12 18.67
CA ARG A 15 6.56 8.21 20.12
C ARG A 15 6.79 6.88 20.85
N ALA A 16 6.45 5.77 20.23
CA ALA A 16 6.70 4.45 20.77
C ALA A 16 8.21 4.12 20.85
N SER A 17 9.02 4.71 19.98
CA SER A 17 10.48 4.60 20.02
C SER A 17 11.17 5.55 20.99
N ARG A 18 10.43 6.44 21.71
CA ARG A 18 11.02 7.25 22.77
C ARG A 18 11.28 6.39 24.00
N ARG A 19 12.41 6.63 24.61
CA ARG A 19 12.76 6.02 25.91
C ARG A 19 11.66 6.30 26.92
N ASP A 20 11.26 5.26 27.66
CA ASP A 20 10.43 5.43 28.83
C ASP A 20 11.21 6.18 29.94
N ASP A 21 10.54 6.49 31.03
CA ASP A 21 11.13 7.20 32.17
C ASP A 21 12.30 6.44 32.83
N ARG A 22 12.54 5.18 32.42
CA ARG A 22 13.66 4.33 32.87
C ARG A 22 14.80 4.30 31.86
N GLY A 23 14.71 5.06 30.76
CA GLY A 23 15.74 5.14 29.74
C GLY A 23 15.74 3.98 28.73
N GLN A 24 14.71 3.13 28.73
CA GLN A 24 14.53 2.06 27.75
C GLN A 24 13.70 2.55 26.56
N THR A 25 14.01 2.07 25.37
CA THR A 25 13.14 2.27 24.20
C THR A 25 11.91 1.36 24.31
N ALA A 26 10.77 1.79 23.80
CA ALA A 26 9.56 0.96 23.81
C ALA A 26 9.78 -0.41 23.11
N VAL A 27 10.72 -0.47 22.16
CA VAL A 27 11.11 -1.70 21.45
C VAL A 27 11.87 -2.67 22.37
N GLU A 28 12.75 -2.17 23.23
CA GLU A 28 13.49 -2.99 24.21
C GLU A 28 12.56 -3.56 25.30
N TYR A 29 11.45 -2.87 25.57
CA TYR A 29 10.52 -3.25 26.63
C TYR A 29 9.47 -4.30 26.18
N LEU A 30 9.16 -4.37 24.90
CA LEU A 30 8.07 -5.18 24.40
C LEU A 30 8.46 -6.61 24.00
N GLY A 31 9.76 -6.92 23.99
CA GLY A 31 10.23 -8.19 23.45
C GLY A 31 9.85 -8.39 21.97
N THR A 32 10.30 -9.47 21.39
CA THR A 32 10.08 -9.80 19.97
C THR A 32 8.62 -10.08 19.60
N ASP A 33 7.76 -10.35 20.56
CA ASP A 33 6.36 -10.77 20.35
C ASP A 33 5.35 -9.61 20.45
N ALA A 34 5.78 -8.39 20.75
CA ALA A 34 4.87 -7.26 20.99
C ALA A 34 5.36 -5.96 20.32
N TRP A 35 5.61 -6.01 19.03
CA TRP A 35 6.03 -4.85 18.23
C TRP A 35 5.05 -3.68 18.31
N TYR A 36 3.76 -3.97 18.49
CA TYR A 36 2.70 -2.97 18.59
C TYR A 36 1.77 -3.26 19.75
N THR A 37 1.68 -2.34 20.70
CA THR A 37 0.79 -2.50 21.86
C THR A 37 -0.66 -2.18 21.50
N GLU A 38 -1.59 -2.80 22.24
CA GLU A 38 -3.02 -2.49 22.13
C GLU A 38 -3.31 -0.99 22.39
N ALA A 39 -2.55 -0.36 23.29
CA ALA A 39 -2.66 1.07 23.55
C ALA A 39 -2.32 1.92 22.30
N MET A 40 -1.33 1.50 21.51
CA MET A 40 -0.99 2.15 20.23
C MET A 40 -2.12 2.00 19.22
N TYR A 41 -2.63 0.78 19.02
CA TYR A 41 -3.75 0.52 18.12
C TYR A 41 -4.95 1.40 18.46
N ARG A 42 -5.39 1.40 19.72
CA ARG A 42 -6.56 2.18 20.16
C ARG A 42 -6.35 3.68 20.05
N SER A 43 -5.17 4.16 20.40
CA SER A 43 -4.86 5.60 20.32
C SER A 43 -4.79 6.08 18.88
N SER A 44 -4.16 5.30 18.01
CA SER A 44 -4.10 5.55 16.58
C SER A 44 -5.49 5.51 15.95
N ALA A 45 -6.27 4.45 16.21
CA ALA A 45 -7.61 4.29 15.63
C ALA A 45 -8.54 5.46 16.03
N ARG A 46 -8.50 5.93 17.27
CA ARG A 46 -9.29 7.11 17.70
C ARG A 46 -8.91 8.37 16.92
N LEU A 47 -7.60 8.61 16.75
CA LEU A 47 -7.14 9.80 16.02
C LEU A 47 -7.48 9.70 14.54
N VAL A 48 -7.23 8.54 13.91
CA VAL A 48 -7.55 8.32 12.50
C VAL A 48 -9.04 8.44 12.23
N LYS A 49 -9.88 7.87 13.09
CA LYS A 49 -11.34 8.01 12.99
C LYS A 49 -11.78 9.48 13.08
N TYR A 50 -11.27 10.23 14.06
CA TYR A 50 -11.55 11.67 14.18
C TYR A 50 -11.15 12.44 12.90
N LEU A 51 -9.95 12.17 12.36
CA LEU A 51 -9.49 12.84 11.15
C LEU A 51 -10.29 12.43 9.91
N ALA A 52 -10.63 11.15 9.78
CA ALA A 52 -11.46 10.64 8.70
C ALA A 52 -12.85 11.28 8.70
N ASP A 53 -13.51 11.32 9.85
CA ASP A 53 -14.82 11.97 10.01
C ASP A 53 -14.73 13.47 9.69
N LYS A 54 -13.70 14.15 10.21
CA LYS A 54 -13.50 15.60 10.02
C LYS A 54 -13.25 15.98 8.55
N HIS A 55 -12.58 15.14 7.80
CA HIS A 55 -12.15 15.43 6.42
C HIS A 55 -12.90 14.62 5.36
N GLY A 56 -13.89 13.80 5.73
CA GLY A 56 -14.67 12.98 4.82
C GLY A 56 -13.83 11.89 4.13
N ILE A 57 -12.85 11.30 4.85
CA ILE A 57 -11.95 10.28 4.30
C ILE A 57 -12.59 8.91 4.51
N PRO A 58 -12.75 8.08 3.46
CA PRO A 58 -13.26 6.73 3.59
C PRO A 58 -12.38 5.85 4.48
N LEU A 59 -13.00 5.03 5.33
CA LEU A 59 -12.30 4.07 6.19
C LEU A 59 -12.08 2.74 5.44
N ASP A 60 -11.18 2.76 4.47
CA ASP A 60 -10.72 1.59 3.72
C ASP A 60 -9.20 1.61 3.51
N ARG A 61 -8.63 0.51 3.00
CA ARG A 61 -7.17 0.39 2.80
C ARG A 61 -6.63 1.16 1.59
N GLN A 62 -7.49 1.80 0.82
CA GLN A 62 -7.09 2.71 -0.27
C GLN A 62 -6.86 4.13 0.26
N HIS A 63 -7.49 4.50 1.39
CA HIS A 63 -7.41 5.82 2.00
C HIS A 63 -6.66 5.81 3.34
N ILE A 64 -6.70 4.69 4.08
CA ILE A 64 -5.95 4.50 5.34
C ILE A 64 -4.71 3.66 5.03
N LEU A 65 -3.62 4.34 4.78
CA LEU A 65 -2.38 3.76 4.27
C LEU A 65 -1.33 3.57 5.39
N GLY A 66 -0.50 2.54 5.25
CA GLY A 66 0.78 2.48 5.94
C GLY A 66 1.80 3.37 5.24
N HIS A 67 2.85 3.74 5.93
CA HIS A 67 3.95 4.49 5.33
C HIS A 67 4.65 3.67 4.24
N ASP A 68 4.68 2.35 4.40
CA ASP A 68 5.15 1.38 3.42
C ASP A 68 4.33 1.34 2.11
N THR A 69 3.11 1.90 2.12
CA THR A 69 2.21 1.93 0.96
C THR A 69 2.40 3.19 0.09
N VAL A 70 3.09 4.22 0.61
CA VAL A 70 3.34 5.48 -0.10
C VAL A 70 4.41 5.27 -1.18
N PRO A 71 4.15 5.67 -2.44
CA PRO A 71 5.08 5.47 -3.53
C PRO A 71 6.26 6.45 -3.49
N GLY A 72 7.39 6.04 -4.06
CA GLY A 72 8.46 6.97 -4.43
C GLY A 72 7.96 7.93 -5.51
N THR A 73 8.30 9.20 -5.42
CA THR A 73 7.84 10.23 -6.37
C THR A 73 8.62 10.21 -7.69
N THR A 74 9.79 9.58 -7.71
CA THR A 74 10.66 9.39 -8.87
C THR A 74 11.31 8.00 -8.80
N THR A 75 11.86 7.51 -9.89
CA THR A 75 12.59 6.23 -9.92
C THR A 75 13.71 6.20 -8.88
N ALA A 76 14.46 7.28 -8.72
CA ALA A 76 15.58 7.36 -7.79
C ALA A 76 15.15 7.28 -6.30
N THR A 77 13.91 7.65 -5.99
CA THR A 77 13.41 7.63 -4.61
C THR A 77 12.78 6.31 -4.20
N ILE A 78 12.50 5.39 -5.14
CA ILE A 78 11.86 4.10 -4.83
C ILE A 78 12.64 3.28 -3.79
N PRO A 79 13.97 3.09 -3.92
CA PRO A 79 14.72 2.28 -2.95
C PRO A 79 14.80 2.87 -1.55
N GLY A 80 14.67 4.20 -1.42
CA GLY A 80 14.74 4.92 -0.15
C GLY A 80 13.40 5.09 0.55
N MET A 81 12.32 4.53 0.02
CA MET A 81 10.99 4.63 0.63
C MET A 81 10.87 3.75 1.87
N HIS A 82 10.08 4.22 2.82
CA HIS A 82 9.86 3.58 4.12
C HIS A 82 9.16 2.22 4.01
N THR A 83 9.35 1.38 5.03
CA THR A 83 8.85 0.01 5.09
C THR A 83 7.91 -0.24 6.28
N ASP A 84 7.67 0.78 7.10
CA ASP A 84 6.78 0.73 8.25
C ASP A 84 5.29 0.96 7.86
N PRO A 85 4.32 0.32 8.55
CA PRO A 85 4.45 -0.44 9.77
C PRO A 85 4.94 -1.89 9.56
N GLY A 86 5.13 -2.35 8.34
CA GLY A 86 5.65 -3.67 8.04
C GLY A 86 4.61 -4.81 8.21
N PRO A 87 5.09 -6.07 8.17
CA PRO A 87 4.21 -7.23 8.08
C PRO A 87 3.48 -7.59 9.39
N TYR A 88 3.94 -7.07 10.52
CA TYR A 88 3.43 -7.41 11.84
C TYR A 88 2.40 -6.43 12.41
N TRP A 89 2.07 -5.35 11.70
CA TRP A 89 0.91 -4.54 12.02
C TRP A 89 -0.37 -5.29 11.67
N ASP A 90 -1.22 -5.55 12.67
CA ASP A 90 -2.51 -6.22 12.44
C ASP A 90 -3.54 -5.24 11.87
N TRP A 91 -3.58 -5.17 10.54
CA TRP A 91 -4.54 -4.35 9.82
C TRP A 91 -6.00 -4.79 10.04
N ARG A 92 -6.26 -6.08 10.26
CA ARG A 92 -7.61 -6.57 10.52
C ARG A 92 -8.14 -6.01 11.83
N HIS A 93 -7.39 -6.21 12.92
CA HIS A 93 -7.69 -5.65 14.23
C HIS A 93 -7.82 -4.12 14.17
N TYR A 94 -6.92 -3.45 13.46
CA TYR A 94 -6.95 -2.00 13.31
C TYR A 94 -8.25 -1.51 12.66
N PHE A 95 -8.72 -2.15 11.58
CA PHE A 95 -9.98 -1.81 10.93
C PHE A 95 -11.22 -2.18 11.76
N GLU A 96 -11.14 -3.19 12.62
CA GLU A 96 -12.18 -3.46 13.62
C GLU A 96 -12.29 -2.30 14.63
N LEU A 97 -11.16 -1.78 15.13
CA LEU A 97 -11.12 -0.60 16.01
C LEU A 97 -11.61 0.69 15.32
N LEU A 98 -11.38 0.83 14.02
CA LEU A 98 -11.93 1.94 13.23
C LEU A 98 -13.45 1.83 13.04
N GLY A 99 -14.06 0.66 13.30
CA GLY A 99 -15.47 0.39 13.05
C GLY A 99 -15.79 0.07 11.59
N ALA A 100 -14.77 -0.25 10.77
CA ALA A 100 -14.86 -0.59 9.36
C ALA A 100 -14.23 -1.97 9.07
N PRO A 101 -14.74 -3.07 9.65
CA PRO A 101 -14.10 -4.38 9.57
C PRO A 101 -14.02 -4.87 8.12
N LEU A 102 -12.86 -5.43 7.77
CA LEU A 102 -12.59 -5.98 6.44
C LEU A 102 -13.42 -7.26 6.21
N LYS A 103 -14.34 -7.23 5.25
CA LYS A 103 -15.26 -8.33 4.94
C LYS A 103 -15.19 -8.70 3.47
N ALA A 104 -15.63 -9.91 3.13
CA ALA A 104 -15.92 -10.26 1.74
C ALA A 104 -17.09 -9.40 1.23
N THR A 105 -16.91 -8.75 0.08
CA THR A 105 -17.91 -7.86 -0.53
C THR A 105 -18.34 -8.33 -1.92
N GLY A 106 -17.57 -9.27 -2.51
CA GLY A 106 -17.84 -9.84 -3.83
C GLY A 106 -18.42 -11.25 -3.79
N ALA A 107 -18.92 -11.72 -4.92
CA ALA A 107 -19.31 -13.11 -5.12
C ALA A 107 -18.06 -14.03 -5.16
N LYS A 108 -18.25 -15.34 -4.95
CA LYS A 108 -17.15 -16.34 -4.90
C LYS A 108 -16.17 -16.24 -6.08
N ASN A 109 -16.66 -15.93 -7.27
CA ASN A 109 -15.87 -15.83 -8.50
C ASN A 109 -15.60 -14.37 -8.90
N SER A 110 -15.65 -13.43 -7.97
CA SER A 110 -15.37 -12.02 -8.24
C SER A 110 -14.03 -11.83 -8.96
N GLY A 111 -13.96 -10.86 -9.85
CA GLY A 111 -12.74 -10.45 -10.56
C GLY A 111 -11.73 -9.72 -9.68
N THR A 112 -12.05 -9.51 -8.41
CA THR A 112 -11.16 -8.86 -7.43
C THR A 112 -11.19 -9.59 -6.09
N VAL A 113 -10.11 -9.44 -5.32
CA VAL A 113 -9.96 -10.00 -3.97
C VAL A 113 -9.45 -8.94 -3.00
N THR A 114 -9.82 -9.08 -1.73
CA THR A 114 -9.20 -8.39 -0.60
C THR A 114 -8.28 -9.36 0.12
N ILE A 115 -7.03 -8.99 0.31
CA ILE A 115 -6.07 -9.76 1.11
C ILE A 115 -6.53 -9.78 2.56
N ARG A 116 -6.69 -10.97 3.13
CA ARG A 116 -7.24 -11.14 4.49
C ARG A 116 -6.85 -12.49 5.09
N PRO A 117 -5.56 -12.76 5.33
CA PRO A 117 -5.15 -13.94 6.08
C PRO A 117 -5.71 -13.87 7.51
N ASP A 118 -5.80 -15.02 8.16
CA ASP A 118 -6.01 -15.06 9.61
C ASP A 118 -4.69 -14.71 10.30
N TYR A 119 -4.63 -13.55 10.93
CA TYR A 119 -3.39 -12.96 11.45
C TYR A 119 -2.67 -13.91 12.42
N ASP A 120 -3.36 -14.48 13.38
CA ASP A 120 -2.74 -15.28 14.45
C ASP A 120 -2.12 -16.58 13.96
N THR A 121 -2.74 -17.17 12.95
CA THR A 121 -2.33 -18.48 12.40
C THR A 121 -1.56 -18.38 11.09
N HIS A 122 -1.52 -17.20 10.46
CA HIS A 122 -0.74 -16.94 9.27
C HIS A 122 0.66 -16.43 9.65
N ARG A 123 1.66 -17.31 9.61
CA ARG A 123 3.01 -17.06 10.11
C ARG A 123 4.08 -17.30 9.04
N PRO A 124 4.13 -16.49 7.97
CA PRO A 124 5.20 -16.60 6.97
C PRO A 124 6.56 -16.28 7.60
N VAL A 125 7.57 -17.02 7.19
CA VAL A 125 8.94 -16.77 7.67
C VAL A 125 9.46 -15.46 7.11
N PHE A 126 9.91 -14.57 8.00
CA PHE A 126 10.68 -13.37 7.68
C PHE A 126 12.10 -13.49 8.22
N THR A 127 12.99 -12.64 7.70
CA THR A 127 14.38 -12.53 8.15
C THR A 127 14.73 -11.08 8.49
N GLY A 128 15.74 -10.87 9.32
CA GLY A 128 16.30 -9.54 9.59
C GLY A 128 15.52 -8.69 10.58
N CYS A 129 14.78 -9.30 11.51
CA CYS A 129 14.09 -8.58 12.58
C CYS A 129 15.06 -8.02 13.64
N GLU A 130 15.95 -8.85 14.13
CA GLU A 130 16.97 -8.49 15.15
C GLU A 130 18.36 -8.48 14.53
N THR A 131 18.68 -9.52 13.78
CA THR A 131 19.98 -9.69 13.13
C THR A 131 19.77 -9.85 11.61
N ALA A 132 20.52 -9.10 10.83
CA ALA A 132 20.42 -9.15 9.37
C ALA A 132 20.63 -10.58 8.83
N GLY A 133 19.68 -11.05 8.01
CA GLY A 133 19.70 -12.36 7.39
C GLY A 133 19.18 -13.52 8.27
N GLU A 134 19.12 -13.36 9.59
CA GLU A 134 18.62 -14.40 10.49
C GLU A 134 17.10 -14.47 10.48
N PRO A 135 16.51 -15.67 10.68
CA PRO A 135 15.06 -15.83 10.79
C PRO A 135 14.48 -15.02 11.95
N CYS A 136 13.38 -14.35 11.69
CA CYS A 136 12.59 -13.71 12.74
C CYS A 136 11.87 -14.78 13.59
N ALA A 137 11.60 -14.46 14.85
CA ALA A 137 10.74 -15.29 15.69
C ALA A 137 9.37 -15.49 15.02
N PRO A 138 8.75 -16.69 15.11
CA PRO A 138 7.44 -16.96 14.54
C PRO A 138 6.39 -15.99 15.09
N HIS A 139 5.76 -15.22 14.21
CA HIS A 139 4.79 -14.19 14.58
C HIS A 139 3.61 -14.18 13.60
N GLY A 140 2.41 -13.82 14.07
CA GLY A 140 1.26 -13.53 13.22
C GLY A 140 1.54 -12.40 12.23
N SER A 141 0.97 -12.46 11.04
CA SER A 141 1.30 -11.50 9.98
C SER A 141 0.11 -11.09 9.13
N SER A 142 0.06 -9.80 8.81
CA SER A 142 -0.83 -9.23 7.80
C SER A 142 -0.35 -9.43 6.36
N ALA A 143 0.90 -9.88 6.16
CA ALA A 143 1.51 -9.94 4.83
C ALA A 143 1.39 -11.34 4.21
N VAL A 144 1.00 -11.39 2.94
CA VAL A 144 0.96 -12.61 2.12
C VAL A 144 2.03 -12.53 1.05
N ARG A 145 2.81 -13.61 0.89
CA ARG A 145 3.94 -13.67 -0.03
C ARG A 145 3.49 -13.95 -1.46
N LEU A 146 4.21 -13.37 -2.41
CA LEU A 146 3.94 -13.47 -3.83
C LEU A 146 5.05 -14.23 -4.57
N TYR A 147 4.65 -15.12 -5.45
CA TYR A 147 5.52 -15.99 -6.24
C TYR A 147 5.29 -15.76 -7.74
N SER A 148 6.30 -16.11 -8.55
CA SER A 148 6.21 -16.00 -10.01
C SER A 148 5.30 -17.06 -10.63
N ASP A 149 5.03 -18.17 -9.91
CA ASP A 149 4.15 -19.24 -10.34
C ASP A 149 3.36 -19.81 -9.14
N HIS A 150 2.43 -20.69 -9.40
CA HIS A 150 1.56 -21.37 -8.43
C HIS A 150 2.28 -22.51 -7.68
N ASP A 151 3.49 -22.25 -7.20
CA ASP A 151 4.33 -23.15 -6.40
C ASP A 151 5.12 -22.33 -5.37
N VAL A 152 5.13 -22.76 -4.09
CA VAL A 152 5.91 -22.13 -3.01
C VAL A 152 7.43 -22.18 -3.24
N ASN A 153 7.92 -23.05 -4.10
CA ASN A 153 9.32 -23.15 -4.48
C ASN A 153 9.69 -22.26 -5.68
N SER A 154 8.70 -21.64 -6.34
CA SER A 154 8.98 -20.71 -7.42
C SER A 154 9.65 -19.43 -6.91
N PRO A 155 10.38 -18.72 -7.78
CA PRO A 155 10.99 -17.45 -7.42
C PRO A 155 9.95 -16.45 -6.89
N LEU A 156 10.38 -15.62 -5.95
CA LEU A 156 9.61 -14.48 -5.48
C LEU A 156 9.45 -13.44 -6.60
N ILE A 157 8.34 -12.70 -6.58
CA ILE A 157 8.11 -11.60 -7.53
C ILE A 157 9.16 -10.52 -7.36
N LYS A 158 9.75 -10.06 -8.47
CA LYS A 158 10.73 -8.98 -8.48
C LYS A 158 10.06 -7.63 -8.69
N ASP A 159 10.42 -6.65 -7.85
CA ASP A 159 10.11 -5.24 -8.10
C ASP A 159 11.27 -4.61 -8.90
N ILE A 160 11.01 -4.26 -10.16
CA ILE A 160 12.02 -3.65 -11.04
C ILE A 160 12.47 -2.27 -10.55
N GLY A 161 11.61 -1.56 -9.81
CA GLY A 161 11.93 -0.24 -9.25
C GLY A 161 12.90 -0.30 -8.07
N LEU A 162 12.87 -1.38 -7.29
CA LEU A 162 13.86 -1.63 -6.24
C LEU A 162 15.20 -2.10 -6.81
N GLY A 163 15.20 -2.77 -7.97
CA GLY A 163 16.41 -3.24 -8.65
C GLY A 163 17.13 -4.42 -7.97
N SER A 164 16.80 -4.74 -6.73
CA SER A 164 17.39 -5.84 -5.96
C SER A 164 16.70 -7.18 -6.24
N THR A 165 17.37 -8.28 -5.88
CA THR A 165 16.74 -9.60 -5.83
C THR A 165 15.78 -9.64 -4.64
N PRO A 166 14.53 -10.10 -4.82
CA PRO A 166 13.56 -10.20 -3.74
C PRO A 166 14.01 -11.22 -2.69
N THR A 167 13.72 -10.91 -1.44
CA THR A 167 14.11 -11.70 -0.27
C THR A 167 12.93 -11.98 0.66
N THR A 168 13.17 -12.73 1.74
CA THR A 168 12.23 -12.89 2.85
C THR A 168 12.41 -11.81 3.92
N GLY A 169 13.22 -10.79 3.66
CA GLY A 169 13.49 -9.71 4.59
C GLY A 169 12.23 -8.99 5.09
N VAL A 170 12.20 -8.69 6.38
CA VAL A 170 11.05 -8.01 7.02
C VAL A 170 10.77 -6.65 6.40
N ASN A 171 11.79 -6.01 5.82
CA ASN A 171 11.69 -4.72 5.14
C ASN A 171 11.59 -4.82 3.62
N ASP A 172 11.58 -6.04 3.05
CA ASP A 172 11.46 -6.23 1.60
C ASP A 172 9.99 -6.24 1.18
N LEU A 173 9.59 -5.23 0.41
CA LEU A 173 8.22 -5.04 -0.07
C LEU A 173 7.97 -5.62 -1.46
N SER A 174 9.02 -6.12 -2.15
CA SER A 174 8.94 -6.51 -3.56
C SER A 174 7.90 -7.59 -3.83
N SER A 175 7.81 -8.58 -2.96
CA SER A 175 7.01 -9.79 -3.18
C SER A 175 5.99 -10.05 -2.08
N ARG A 176 5.32 -9.01 -1.60
CA ARG A 176 4.26 -9.17 -0.60
C ARG A 176 3.11 -8.20 -0.78
N VAL A 177 1.93 -8.67 -0.41
CA VAL A 177 0.71 -7.87 -0.24
C VAL A 177 0.30 -7.85 1.22
N SER A 178 -0.51 -6.90 1.62
CA SER A 178 -0.90 -6.70 3.03
C SER A 178 -2.42 -6.76 3.21
N THR A 179 -2.86 -7.18 4.38
CA THR A 179 -4.26 -7.27 4.77
C THR A 179 -5.02 -5.99 4.45
N GLY A 180 -6.18 -6.17 3.81
CA GLY A 180 -7.10 -5.12 3.37
C GLY A 180 -6.79 -4.54 2.00
N GLN A 181 -5.60 -4.71 1.45
CA GLN A 181 -5.30 -4.31 0.07
C GLN A 181 -6.15 -5.12 -0.91
N GLN A 182 -6.63 -4.46 -1.97
CA GLN A 182 -7.50 -5.06 -2.96
C GLN A 182 -6.79 -5.16 -4.31
N TYR A 183 -6.92 -6.31 -4.97
CA TYR A 183 -6.26 -6.58 -6.24
C TYR A 183 -7.22 -7.20 -7.25
N ALA A 184 -7.03 -6.88 -8.52
CA ALA A 184 -7.68 -7.56 -9.62
C ALA A 184 -7.04 -8.94 -9.83
N VAL A 185 -7.90 -9.95 -9.92
CA VAL A 185 -7.50 -11.33 -10.18
C VAL A 185 -7.04 -11.45 -11.64
N ALA A 186 -5.87 -12.03 -11.81
CA ALA A 186 -5.29 -12.35 -13.11
C ALA A 186 -5.56 -13.80 -13.52
N ASP A 187 -5.59 -14.74 -12.53
CA ASP A 187 -5.78 -16.16 -12.79
C ASP A 187 -6.13 -16.93 -11.49
N ARG A 188 -6.54 -18.20 -11.63
CA ARG A 188 -6.75 -19.14 -10.51
C ARG A 188 -6.33 -20.53 -10.93
N TRP A 189 -5.64 -21.24 -10.01
CA TRP A 189 -5.23 -22.62 -10.22
C TRP A 189 -5.25 -23.40 -8.89
N GLY A 190 -6.20 -24.33 -8.74
CA GLY A 190 -6.36 -25.06 -7.47
C GLY A 190 -6.50 -24.10 -6.29
N ASP A 191 -5.61 -24.25 -5.31
CA ASP A 191 -5.53 -23.40 -4.12
C ASP A 191 -4.68 -22.12 -4.32
N TRP A 192 -4.42 -21.75 -5.57
CA TRP A 192 -3.63 -20.57 -5.89
C TRP A 192 -4.48 -19.50 -6.58
N THR A 193 -4.21 -18.25 -6.22
CA THR A 193 -4.79 -17.08 -6.88
C THR A 193 -3.65 -16.21 -7.41
N ALA A 194 -3.76 -15.79 -8.65
CA ALA A 194 -2.88 -14.78 -9.24
C ALA A 194 -3.58 -13.42 -9.29
N ILE A 195 -2.81 -12.39 -9.06
CA ILE A 195 -3.23 -10.98 -9.15
C ILE A 195 -2.34 -10.22 -10.12
N TRP A 196 -2.84 -9.10 -10.64
CA TRP A 196 -2.00 -8.13 -11.32
C TRP A 196 -1.23 -7.31 -10.29
N TYR A 197 0.10 -7.33 -10.40
CA TYR A 197 1.01 -6.76 -9.42
C TYR A 197 2.28 -6.24 -10.12
N LEU A 198 2.60 -4.94 -10.01
CA LEU A 198 3.78 -4.31 -10.63
C LEU A 198 3.94 -4.60 -12.14
N GLY A 199 2.84 -4.60 -12.89
CA GLY A 199 2.85 -4.88 -14.33
C GLY A 199 3.00 -6.35 -14.70
N GLN A 200 2.94 -7.28 -13.76
CA GLN A 200 3.12 -8.72 -13.96
C GLN A 200 2.06 -9.54 -13.23
N LYS A 201 1.96 -10.83 -13.54
CA LYS A 201 1.14 -11.80 -12.81
C LYS A 201 1.92 -12.29 -11.59
N ALA A 202 1.29 -12.24 -10.42
CA ALA A 202 1.88 -12.67 -9.16
C ALA A 202 0.94 -13.63 -8.43
N TRP A 203 1.46 -14.78 -8.02
CA TRP A 203 0.71 -15.85 -7.39
C TRP A 203 0.86 -15.87 -5.88
N PHE A 204 -0.21 -16.23 -5.17
CA PHE A 204 -0.18 -16.52 -3.75
C PHE A 204 -1.07 -17.71 -3.42
N HIS A 205 -0.70 -18.44 -2.36
CA HIS A 205 -1.46 -19.60 -1.88
C HIS A 205 -2.72 -19.11 -1.14
N ASN A 206 -3.88 -19.56 -1.60
CA ASN A 206 -5.20 -19.14 -1.12
C ASN A 206 -6.17 -20.34 -1.01
N PRO A 207 -5.88 -21.33 -0.15
CA PRO A 207 -6.69 -22.53 -0.03
C PRO A 207 -8.07 -22.21 0.55
N ALA A 208 -9.10 -22.94 0.08
CA ALA A 208 -10.48 -22.71 0.46
C ALA A 208 -10.72 -22.87 1.99
N GLU A 209 -10.01 -23.78 2.63
CA GLU A 209 -10.15 -24.07 4.08
C GLU A 209 -9.54 -22.99 4.97
N LYS A 210 -8.47 -22.33 4.50
CA LYS A 210 -7.75 -21.26 5.21
C LYS A 210 -7.38 -20.15 4.24
N PRO A 211 -8.35 -19.36 3.77
CA PRO A 211 -8.12 -18.39 2.73
C PRO A 211 -7.23 -17.22 3.21
N THR A 212 -6.29 -16.83 2.36
CA THR A 212 -5.44 -15.66 2.56
C THR A 212 -6.01 -14.42 1.85
N ALA A 213 -7.04 -14.60 1.04
CA ALA A 213 -7.81 -13.52 0.44
C ALA A 213 -9.30 -13.91 0.33
N VAL A 214 -10.15 -12.90 0.37
CA VAL A 214 -11.61 -13.06 0.23
C VAL A 214 -12.12 -12.32 -1.00
N PRO A 215 -13.24 -12.77 -1.62
CA PRO A 215 -13.82 -12.09 -2.78
C PRO A 215 -14.17 -10.63 -2.46
N ALA A 216 -13.86 -9.72 -3.39
CA ALA A 216 -14.16 -8.32 -3.26
C ALA A 216 -14.99 -7.81 -4.44
N LYS A 217 -15.72 -6.71 -4.19
CA LYS A 217 -16.32 -5.85 -5.22
C LYS A 217 -15.55 -4.55 -5.21
N ALA A 218 -14.94 -4.20 -6.32
CA ALA A 218 -14.12 -3.00 -6.44
C ALA A 218 -14.31 -2.35 -7.82
N THR A 219 -13.84 -1.13 -7.96
CA THR A 219 -13.70 -0.47 -9.26
C THR A 219 -12.28 -0.72 -9.76
N VAL A 220 -12.14 -1.04 -11.04
CA VAL A 220 -10.84 -1.29 -11.66
C VAL A 220 -10.62 -0.37 -12.84
N ILE A 221 -9.35 -0.07 -13.10
CA ILE A 221 -8.90 0.57 -14.33
C ILE A 221 -8.24 -0.45 -15.26
N THR A 222 -8.27 -0.16 -16.55
CA THR A 222 -7.49 -0.85 -17.59
C THR A 222 -7.01 0.18 -18.61
N PRO A 223 -5.88 -0.03 -19.31
CA PRO A 223 -5.49 0.82 -20.44
C PRO A 223 -6.65 0.98 -21.45
N ARG A 224 -6.81 2.18 -21.99
CA ARG A 224 -7.80 2.46 -23.01
C ARG A 224 -7.51 1.62 -24.26
N GLU A 225 -8.54 1.25 -24.98
CA GLU A 225 -8.42 0.55 -26.26
C GLU A 225 -7.47 1.30 -27.21
N GLY A 226 -6.58 0.55 -27.87
CA GLY A 226 -5.53 1.08 -28.75
C GLY A 226 -4.24 1.45 -28.04
N LEU A 227 -4.14 1.36 -26.71
CA LEU A 227 -2.91 1.56 -25.96
C LEU A 227 -2.31 0.21 -25.53
N ASP A 228 -1.10 -0.10 -25.95
CA ASP A 228 -0.37 -1.30 -25.50
C ASP A 228 0.01 -1.24 -24.02
N SER A 229 0.24 -0.05 -23.49
CA SER A 229 0.55 0.18 -22.09
C SER A 229 0.33 1.63 -21.69
N VAL A 230 0.16 1.86 -20.38
CA VAL A 230 0.15 3.21 -19.79
C VAL A 230 1.20 3.32 -18.69
N PRO A 231 1.89 4.46 -18.57
CA PRO A 231 2.90 4.67 -17.54
C PRO A 231 2.26 4.82 -16.15
N VAL A 232 3.01 4.39 -15.13
CA VAL A 232 2.64 4.60 -13.72
C VAL A 232 3.49 5.73 -13.14
N TYR A 233 2.87 6.59 -12.34
CA TYR A 233 3.49 7.73 -11.68
C TYR A 233 3.48 7.55 -10.16
N GLY A 234 4.46 8.14 -9.49
CA GLY A 234 4.53 8.14 -8.03
C GLY A 234 3.83 9.34 -7.37
N ARG A 235 3.27 10.24 -8.16
CA ARG A 235 2.58 11.45 -7.72
C ARG A 235 1.57 11.93 -8.76
N ALA A 236 0.48 12.57 -8.29
CA ALA A 236 -0.54 13.21 -9.11
C ALA A 236 -0.39 14.73 -8.97
N TYR A 237 0.58 15.32 -9.68
CA TYR A 237 0.82 16.75 -9.66
C TYR A 237 0.22 17.43 -10.89
N PRO A 238 -0.05 18.75 -10.81
CA PRO A 238 -0.59 19.50 -11.90
C PRO A 238 0.39 19.60 -13.09
N GLU A 239 -0.14 19.89 -14.26
CA GLU A 239 0.63 20.33 -15.42
C GLU A 239 1.39 21.64 -15.13
N ALA A 240 2.50 21.87 -15.84
CA ALA A 240 3.40 23.01 -15.58
C ALA A 240 2.70 24.37 -15.69
N ALA A 241 1.70 24.50 -16.57
CA ALA A 241 0.96 25.75 -16.79
C ALA A 241 0.06 26.15 -15.59
N ALA A 242 -0.25 25.22 -14.69
CA ALA A 242 -1.08 25.50 -13.52
C ALA A 242 -0.33 26.21 -12.38
N TYR A 243 1.01 26.26 -12.44
CA TYR A 243 1.81 26.85 -11.36
C TYR A 243 1.85 28.36 -11.48
N PRO A 244 1.43 29.11 -10.43
CA PRO A 244 1.49 30.56 -10.43
C PRO A 244 2.93 31.05 -10.29
N GLU A 245 3.14 32.33 -10.60
CA GLU A 245 4.42 32.99 -10.37
C GLU A 245 4.92 32.82 -8.94
N GLY A 246 6.21 32.56 -8.77
CA GLY A 246 6.85 32.32 -7.47
C GLY A 246 6.71 30.90 -6.93
N VAL A 247 5.96 30.01 -7.57
CA VAL A 247 5.87 28.59 -7.22
C VAL A 247 6.54 27.75 -8.32
N PRO A 248 7.70 27.12 -8.04
CA PRO A 248 8.40 26.31 -9.03
C PRO A 248 7.55 25.11 -9.50
N ALA A 249 7.39 24.98 -10.82
CA ALA A 249 6.67 23.83 -11.39
C ALA A 249 7.38 22.53 -11.05
N GLN A 250 6.58 21.53 -10.67
CA GLN A 250 7.07 20.20 -10.31
C GLN A 250 6.99 19.26 -11.51
N THR A 251 8.12 18.67 -11.88
CA THR A 251 8.13 17.68 -12.98
C THR A 251 7.41 16.40 -12.58
N VAL A 252 6.53 15.91 -13.44
CA VAL A 252 5.86 14.62 -13.32
C VAL A 252 6.51 13.64 -14.29
N SER A 253 7.37 12.76 -13.80
CA SER A 253 8.04 11.72 -14.59
C SER A 253 7.46 10.35 -14.27
N PRO A 254 7.30 9.45 -15.26
CA PRO A 254 6.91 8.08 -15.02
C PRO A 254 7.91 7.36 -14.11
N LEU A 255 7.42 6.46 -13.29
CA LEU A 255 8.21 5.43 -12.64
C LEU A 255 8.60 4.35 -13.67
N PRO A 256 9.52 3.41 -13.33
CA PRO A 256 9.94 2.36 -14.28
C PRO A 256 8.87 1.29 -14.52
N TYR A 257 7.63 1.60 -14.27
CA TYR A 257 6.49 0.70 -14.31
C TYR A 257 5.48 1.07 -15.38
N LYS A 258 4.76 0.05 -15.87
CA LYS A 258 3.66 0.21 -16.82
C LYS A 258 2.50 -0.71 -16.44
N VAL A 259 1.28 -0.26 -16.70
CA VAL A 259 0.10 -1.14 -16.81
C VAL A 259 0.00 -1.56 -18.26
N LEU A 260 0.04 -2.86 -18.54
CA LEU A 260 -0.03 -3.39 -19.91
C LEU A 260 -1.48 -3.59 -20.35
N ALA A 261 -1.72 -3.60 -21.65
CA ALA A 261 -3.02 -3.95 -22.22
C ALA A 261 -3.55 -5.28 -21.65
N GLY A 262 -4.84 -5.31 -21.30
CA GLY A 262 -5.47 -6.48 -20.67
C GLY A 262 -5.26 -6.61 -19.15
N GLN A 263 -4.33 -5.88 -18.55
CA GLN A 263 -4.20 -5.83 -17.10
C GLN A 263 -5.26 -4.93 -16.47
N ARG A 264 -5.63 -5.23 -15.24
CA ARG A 264 -6.59 -4.46 -14.45
C ARG A 264 -6.03 -4.18 -13.07
N TYR A 265 -6.26 -2.97 -12.55
CA TYR A 265 -5.83 -2.56 -11.21
C TYR A 265 -6.98 -1.92 -10.46
N VAL A 266 -7.13 -2.27 -9.19
CA VAL A 266 -8.14 -1.64 -8.33
C VAL A 266 -7.78 -0.18 -8.11
N THR A 267 -8.77 0.70 -8.23
CA THR A 267 -8.60 2.14 -8.01
C THR A 267 -9.30 2.61 -6.74
N GLY A 268 -8.61 3.47 -5.96
CA GLY A 268 -9.16 4.22 -4.84
C GLY A 268 -10.03 5.41 -5.28
N GLY A 269 -9.95 5.79 -6.55
CA GLY A 269 -10.74 6.88 -7.12
C GLY A 269 -9.94 7.80 -8.02
N LYS A 270 -10.67 8.76 -8.61
CA LYS A 270 -10.10 9.81 -9.43
C LYS A 270 -9.68 10.98 -8.56
N VAL A 271 -8.45 11.44 -8.74
CA VAL A 271 -7.86 12.57 -8.01
C VAL A 271 -7.39 13.65 -8.98
N PRO A 272 -7.54 14.94 -8.63
CA PRO A 272 -6.99 16.02 -9.43
C PRO A 272 -5.46 16.07 -9.31
N GLY A 273 -4.80 16.65 -10.30
CA GLY A 273 -3.43 17.12 -10.18
C GLY A 273 -3.35 18.22 -9.12
N GLU A 274 -2.73 17.94 -7.98
CA GLU A 274 -2.63 18.90 -6.89
C GLU A 274 -1.22 18.88 -6.27
N TYR A 275 -0.67 20.07 -6.05
CA TYR A 275 0.60 20.26 -5.37
C TYR A 275 0.45 21.25 -4.20
N TYR A 276 0.93 20.87 -3.03
CA TYR A 276 0.95 21.70 -1.85
C TYR A 276 2.36 22.30 -1.66
N TYR A 277 2.47 23.60 -1.93
CA TYR A 277 3.70 24.36 -1.74
C TYR A 277 3.74 24.98 -0.35
N ALA A 278 4.66 24.50 0.48
CA ALA A 278 4.87 24.96 1.85
C ALA A 278 6.36 24.93 2.18
N VAL A 279 7.05 26.06 2.03
CA VAL A 279 8.49 26.20 2.27
C VAL A 279 8.82 26.82 3.62
N THR A 280 7.84 27.33 4.33
CA THR A 280 7.96 27.91 5.67
C THR A 280 6.93 27.31 6.61
N PHE A 281 7.04 27.58 7.93
CA PHE A 281 6.03 27.17 8.90
C PHE A 281 4.85 28.18 9.01
N ASP A 282 4.92 29.30 8.29
CA ASP A 282 3.81 30.26 8.23
C ASP A 282 2.71 29.78 7.25
N PRO A 283 1.53 29.40 7.75
CA PRO A 283 0.44 28.93 6.89
C PRO A 283 -0.02 29.95 5.85
N ALA A 284 0.17 31.26 6.10
CA ALA A 284 -0.20 32.32 5.17
C ALA A 284 0.65 32.28 3.89
N SER A 285 1.86 31.70 3.96
CA SER A 285 2.74 31.53 2.80
C SER A 285 2.41 30.29 1.96
N HIS A 286 1.59 29.37 2.48
CA HIS A 286 1.27 28.11 1.82
C HIS A 286 0.37 28.33 0.60
N ARG A 287 0.60 27.55 -0.44
CA ARG A 287 -0.20 27.59 -1.69
C ARG A 287 -0.61 26.17 -2.08
N VAL A 288 -1.86 26.02 -2.50
CA VAL A 288 -2.34 24.82 -3.16
C VAL A 288 -2.44 25.11 -4.65
N VAL A 289 -1.64 24.43 -5.44
CA VAL A 289 -1.69 24.49 -6.90
C VAL A 289 -2.59 23.36 -7.38
N ARG A 290 -3.60 23.69 -8.21
CA ARG A 290 -4.50 22.72 -8.84
C ARG A 290 -4.48 22.92 -10.34
N GLY A 291 -4.37 21.81 -11.06
CA GLY A 291 -4.37 21.78 -12.50
C GLY A 291 -5.60 21.08 -13.07
N GLU A 292 -5.61 20.96 -14.38
CA GLU A 292 -6.64 20.26 -15.17
C GLU A 292 -6.34 18.76 -15.29
N ASP A 293 -5.07 18.36 -15.20
CA ASP A 293 -4.66 16.95 -15.22
C ASP A 293 -5.35 16.15 -14.12
N GLN A 294 -5.94 15.01 -14.50
CA GLN A 294 -6.63 14.11 -13.60
C GLN A 294 -5.95 12.75 -13.61
N TYR A 295 -5.93 12.09 -12.46
CA TYR A 295 -5.31 10.79 -12.27
C TYR A 295 -6.29 9.81 -11.60
N TYR A 296 -6.04 8.52 -11.78
CA TYR A 296 -6.57 7.48 -10.89
C TYR A 296 -5.46 7.00 -9.98
N GLU A 297 -5.72 6.99 -8.66
CA GLU A 297 -4.92 6.25 -7.72
C GLU A 297 -5.23 4.77 -7.83
N ILE A 298 -4.20 3.92 -7.91
CA ILE A 298 -4.35 2.47 -8.10
C ILE A 298 -3.53 1.69 -7.08
N GLN A 299 -4.03 0.53 -6.66
CA GLN A 299 -3.23 -0.47 -5.93
C GLN A 299 -2.35 -1.21 -6.94
N PHE A 300 -1.14 -0.70 -7.20
CA PHE A 300 -0.27 -1.17 -8.27
C PHE A 300 0.65 -2.32 -7.84
N GLY A 301 1.23 -2.23 -6.67
CA GLY A 301 2.08 -3.22 -6.01
C GLY A 301 1.75 -3.28 -4.53
N HIS A 302 2.73 -3.44 -3.66
CA HIS A 302 2.55 -3.15 -2.24
C HIS A 302 2.20 -1.68 -2.03
N ARG A 303 2.81 -0.81 -2.83
CA ARG A 303 2.56 0.64 -2.85
C ARG A 303 1.46 0.99 -3.83
N VAL A 304 0.80 2.11 -3.57
CA VAL A 304 -0.09 2.73 -4.55
C VAL A 304 0.73 3.39 -5.67
N GLY A 305 0.07 3.70 -6.77
CA GLY A 305 0.62 4.48 -7.88
C GLY A 305 -0.48 5.28 -8.53
N PHE A 306 -0.13 6.09 -9.52
CA PHE A 306 -1.06 6.93 -10.25
C PHE A 306 -0.95 6.67 -11.75
N VAL A 307 -2.09 6.70 -12.45
CA VAL A 307 -2.16 6.69 -13.91
C VAL A 307 -2.99 7.87 -14.38
N ARG A 308 -2.68 8.44 -15.54
CA ARG A 308 -3.48 9.55 -16.09
C ARG A 308 -4.90 9.05 -16.42
N ALA A 309 -5.89 9.81 -16.01
CA ALA A 309 -7.30 9.44 -16.26
C ALA A 309 -7.64 9.39 -17.76
N ALA A 310 -6.92 10.17 -18.56
CA ALA A 310 -7.08 10.17 -20.01
C ALA A 310 -6.65 8.85 -20.70
N ASP A 311 -5.78 8.07 -20.06
CA ASP A 311 -5.14 6.88 -20.66
C ASP A 311 -5.87 5.58 -20.30
N VAL A 312 -6.87 5.64 -19.42
CA VAL A 312 -7.54 4.43 -18.89
C VAL A 312 -9.05 4.50 -19.01
N THR A 313 -9.67 3.33 -19.01
CA THR A 313 -11.11 3.13 -18.81
C THR A 313 -11.37 2.55 -17.43
N VAL A 314 -12.57 2.78 -16.89
CA VAL A 314 -12.97 2.37 -15.55
C VAL A 314 -14.20 1.49 -15.65
N ALA A 315 -14.20 0.38 -14.89
CA ALA A 315 -15.32 -0.54 -14.84
C ALA A 315 -15.47 -1.14 -13.42
N PRO A 316 -16.66 -1.59 -13.01
CA PRO A 316 -16.82 -2.46 -11.86
C PRO A 316 -16.12 -3.81 -12.11
N SER A 317 -15.59 -4.43 -11.06
CA SER A 317 -14.92 -5.74 -11.13
C SER A 317 -15.90 -6.89 -11.16
#